data_4c7727861a0f9bc9661a552d20251a1f
#
_entry.id   4c7727861a0f9bc9661a552d20251a1f
#
_cell.length_a   1.000
_cell.length_b   1.000
_cell.length_c   1.000
_cell.angle_alpha   90.00
_cell.angle_beta   90.00
_cell.angle_gamma   90.00
#
_symmetry.space_group_name_H-M   'P 1'
#
loop_
_entity.id
_entity.type
_entity.pdbx_description
1 polymer ?
#
loop_
_entity_poly.entity_id
_entity_poly.type
_entity_poly.pdbx_seq_one_letter_code
_entity_poly.pdbx_strand_id
1 'polypeptide(L)'
;MGLKKALTLCMFFMALASLAAAGRGWTEDRKQPFPSYGSGPVEVRLYTDYFCPPCRAMEPDVEKILKDLVKKNAIRLLLVDTPIYRYSPLYSRYFLYAIRQNNALEHIFRVRDILIEASINKEMTTPERIEALFRERGIAYSVWDPKPVFDRYNALITEDMIKATPSCVVIRNGQKKTFVGGPEIINALKDLT
;
A
#
# COMPACT_ATOMS: atom_id res chain seq x y z
N MET A 1 -14.34 48.78 58.35
CA MET A 1 -13.81 48.87 56.98
C MET A 1 -12.92 47.64 56.74
N GLY A 2 -13.36 46.57 56.09
CA GLY A 2 -12.43 45.45 55.87
C GLY A 2 -13.02 44.08 55.55
N LEU A 3 -14.35 43.93 55.48
CA LEU A 3 -14.91 42.55 55.23
C LEU A 3 -15.54 42.34 53.88
N LYS A 4 -15.56 43.35 52.99
CA LYS A 4 -16.17 43.26 51.66
C LYS A 4 -15.16 43.02 50.49
N LYS A 5 -13.86 43.03 50.76
CA LYS A 5 -12.81 42.83 49.72
C LYS A 5 -12.27 41.42 49.67
N ALA A 6 -12.58 40.53 50.60
CA ALA A 6 -12.10 39.15 50.61
C ALA A 6 -13.00 38.16 49.82
N LEU A 7 -14.25 38.54 49.51
CA LEU A 7 -15.20 37.62 48.88
C LEU A 7 -15.18 37.68 47.35
N THR A 8 -14.56 38.71 46.77
CA THR A 8 -14.54 38.90 45.30
C THR A 8 -13.33 38.21 44.65
N LEU A 9 -12.32 37.82 45.42
CA LEU A 9 -11.10 37.17 44.88
C LEU A 9 -11.21 35.64 44.78
N CYS A 10 -12.12 35.03 45.56
CA CYS A 10 -12.34 33.56 45.50
C CYS A 10 -13.24 33.10 44.33
N MET A 11 -14.05 33.99 43.76
CA MET A 11 -14.93 33.59 42.63
C MET A 11 -14.23 33.62 41.24
N PHE A 12 -13.04 34.23 41.16
CA PHE A 12 -12.30 34.28 39.87
C PHE A 12 -11.36 33.10 39.65
N PHE A 13 -11.05 32.31 40.71
CA PHE A 13 -10.17 31.12 40.59
C PHE A 13 -10.91 29.82 40.35
N MET A 14 -12.24 29.77 40.41
CA MET A 14 -13.03 28.56 40.13
C MET A 14 -13.51 28.41 38.69
N ALA A 15 -13.31 29.44 37.86
CA ALA A 15 -13.76 29.39 36.45
C ALA A 15 -12.69 28.93 35.46
N LEU A 16 -11.44 28.68 35.87
CA LEU A 16 -10.35 28.24 34.98
C LEU A 16 -10.04 26.74 35.06
N ALA A 17 -10.76 25.95 35.84
CA ALA A 17 -10.48 24.53 36.01
C ALA A 17 -11.35 23.58 35.14
N SER A 18 -12.19 24.11 34.25
CA SER A 18 -13.17 23.29 33.50
C SER A 18 -12.92 23.16 31.99
N LEU A 19 -11.79 23.61 31.44
CA LEU A 19 -11.48 23.54 30.03
C LEU A 19 -10.36 22.54 29.64
N ALA A 20 -9.94 21.69 30.60
CA ALA A 20 -8.85 20.74 30.32
C ALA A 20 -9.31 19.29 30.15
N ALA A 21 -10.56 19.01 29.74
CA ALA A 21 -11.09 17.66 29.61
C ALA A 21 -11.74 17.35 28.27
N ALA A 22 -11.33 18.02 27.17
CA ALA A 22 -11.82 17.71 25.81
C ALA A 22 -10.70 17.42 24.81
N GLY A 23 -9.54 16.98 25.31
CA GLY A 23 -8.43 16.51 24.52
C GLY A 23 -8.29 14.99 24.61
N ARG A 24 -9.38 14.21 24.53
CA ARG A 24 -9.27 12.77 24.35
C ARG A 24 -8.98 12.50 22.89
N GLY A 25 -7.68 12.36 22.61
CA GLY A 25 -7.15 11.21 21.97
C GLY A 25 -7.80 10.86 20.63
N TRP A 26 -7.61 11.69 19.61
CA TRP A 26 -7.41 11.11 18.30
C TRP A 26 -6.09 10.35 18.42
N THR A 27 -6.18 9.06 18.77
CA THR A 27 -5.08 8.13 18.51
C THR A 27 -4.75 8.32 17.04
N GLU A 28 -3.55 8.79 16.80
CA GLU A 28 -2.91 8.83 15.47
C GLU A 28 -3.19 7.46 14.84
N ASP A 29 -4.17 7.45 13.92
CA ASP A 29 -4.50 6.28 13.13
C ASP A 29 -3.21 5.99 12.37
N ARG A 30 -2.44 5.00 12.87
CA ARG A 30 -1.19 4.60 12.24
C ARG A 30 -1.58 4.30 10.82
N LYS A 31 -1.29 5.25 9.91
CA LYS A 31 -1.66 5.21 8.49
C LYS A 31 -1.43 3.80 8.02
N GLN A 32 -2.52 3.13 7.69
CA GLN A 32 -2.44 1.74 7.25
C GLN A 32 -1.50 1.68 6.05
N PRO A 33 -0.57 0.73 6.00
CA PRO A 33 0.45 0.71 4.98
C PRO A 33 -0.22 0.50 3.62
N PHE A 34 -0.31 1.56 2.84
CA PHE A 34 -0.67 1.46 1.43
C PHE A 34 0.63 1.26 0.64
N PRO A 35 0.68 0.31 -0.33
CA PRO A 35 1.88 0.05 -1.11
C PRO A 35 2.23 1.22 -2.05
N SER A 36 2.85 2.26 -1.50
CA SER A 36 3.25 3.47 -2.22
C SER A 36 4.70 3.81 -1.90
N TYR A 37 5.54 4.00 -2.93
CA TYR A 37 6.99 4.11 -2.82
C TYR A 37 7.54 5.25 -3.68
N GLY A 38 8.50 5.98 -3.14
CA GLY A 38 9.05 7.16 -3.77
C GLY A 38 8.15 8.39 -3.68
N SER A 39 8.68 9.55 -4.07
CA SER A 39 8.00 10.84 -4.04
C SER A 39 8.23 11.65 -5.32
N GLY A 40 8.64 10.97 -6.40
CA GLY A 40 8.91 11.61 -7.69
C GLY A 40 7.67 12.27 -8.31
N PRO A 41 7.87 13.15 -9.31
CA PRO A 41 6.79 13.96 -9.89
C PRO A 41 5.85 13.16 -10.81
N VAL A 42 6.25 11.97 -11.23
CA VAL A 42 5.42 11.10 -12.07
C VAL A 42 4.79 10.02 -11.21
N GLU A 43 3.47 9.91 -11.17
CA GLU A 43 2.80 8.81 -10.49
C GLU A 43 2.69 7.61 -11.44
N VAL A 44 3.06 6.45 -10.96
CA VAL A 44 2.94 5.16 -11.65
C VAL A 44 2.07 4.24 -10.80
N ARG A 45 0.93 3.81 -11.35
CA ARG A 45 0.04 2.84 -10.73
C ARG A 45 0.16 1.53 -11.51
N LEU A 46 0.67 0.48 -10.85
CA LEU A 46 0.83 -0.84 -11.47
C LEU A 46 -0.26 -1.79 -10.94
N TYR A 47 -1.10 -2.27 -11.85
CA TYR A 47 -2.23 -3.17 -11.58
C TYR A 47 -1.86 -4.59 -11.98
N THR A 48 -1.72 -5.49 -11.01
CA THR A 48 -1.29 -6.87 -11.23
C THR A 48 -2.08 -7.87 -10.40
N ASP A 49 -1.94 -9.14 -10.75
CA ASP A 49 -2.47 -10.27 -9.99
C ASP A 49 -1.42 -11.39 -9.96
N TYR A 50 -1.23 -12.03 -8.83
CA TYR A 50 -0.23 -13.09 -8.63
C TYR A 50 -0.46 -14.33 -9.52
N PHE A 51 -1.71 -14.62 -9.87
CA PHE A 51 -2.10 -15.76 -10.69
C PHE A 51 -2.18 -15.44 -12.18
N CYS A 52 -2.07 -14.18 -12.56
CA CYS A 52 -2.12 -13.73 -13.96
C CYS A 52 -0.82 -14.09 -14.68
N PRO A 53 -0.84 -14.97 -15.72
CA PRO A 53 0.39 -15.40 -16.39
C PRO A 53 1.19 -14.25 -17.03
N PRO A 54 0.59 -13.30 -17.76
CA PRO A 54 1.37 -12.17 -18.31
C PRO A 54 1.91 -11.23 -17.22
N CYS A 55 1.26 -11.11 -16.05
CA CYS A 55 1.81 -10.36 -14.92
C CYS A 55 3.10 -10.99 -14.41
N ARG A 56 3.09 -12.32 -14.20
CA ARG A 56 4.27 -13.07 -13.76
C ARG A 56 5.43 -13.00 -14.76
N ALA A 57 5.10 -13.06 -16.04
CA ALA A 57 6.12 -13.05 -17.10
C ALA A 57 6.88 -11.71 -17.18
N MET A 58 6.23 -10.58 -16.88
CA MET A 58 6.87 -9.26 -16.94
C MET A 58 7.59 -8.87 -15.63
N GLU A 59 7.26 -9.51 -14.51
CA GLU A 59 7.68 -9.06 -13.16
C GLU A 59 9.18 -8.82 -13.04
N PRO A 60 10.09 -9.72 -13.49
CA PRO A 60 11.53 -9.52 -13.33
C PRO A 60 12.07 -8.25 -14.00
N ASP A 61 11.55 -7.92 -15.19
CA ASP A 61 11.97 -6.73 -15.93
C ASP A 61 11.37 -5.46 -15.30
N VAL A 62 10.08 -5.50 -14.95
CA VAL A 62 9.36 -4.37 -14.37
C VAL A 62 9.91 -4.04 -12.99
N GLU A 63 10.17 -5.03 -12.14
CA GLU A 63 10.79 -4.83 -10.83
C GLU A 63 12.09 -4.04 -10.92
N LYS A 64 13.00 -4.46 -11.82
CA LYS A 64 14.29 -3.82 -12.00
C LYS A 64 14.14 -2.34 -12.38
N ILE A 65 13.24 -2.05 -13.33
CA ILE A 65 12.99 -0.68 -13.81
C ILE A 65 12.35 0.16 -12.68
N LEU A 66 11.34 -0.37 -12.01
CA LEU A 66 10.63 0.34 -10.93
C LEU A 66 11.55 0.66 -9.75
N LYS A 67 12.39 -0.29 -9.34
CA LYS A 67 13.39 -0.07 -8.29
C LYS A 67 14.34 1.08 -8.64
N ASP A 68 14.83 1.13 -9.88
CA ASP A 68 15.71 2.19 -10.35
C ASP A 68 14.99 3.56 -10.37
N LEU A 69 13.78 3.62 -10.93
CA LEU A 69 12.98 4.84 -10.98
C LEU A 69 12.63 5.39 -9.58
N VAL A 70 12.27 4.51 -8.63
CA VAL A 70 11.99 4.91 -7.24
C VAL A 70 13.27 5.40 -6.56
N LYS A 71 14.40 4.69 -6.71
CA LYS A 71 15.70 5.10 -6.13
C LYS A 71 16.18 6.45 -6.66
N LYS A 72 15.95 6.75 -7.93
CA LYS A 72 16.24 8.05 -8.56
C LYS A 72 15.24 9.14 -8.20
N ASN A 73 14.22 8.82 -7.42
CA ASN A 73 13.08 9.70 -7.10
C ASN A 73 12.41 10.27 -8.37
N ALA A 74 12.40 9.51 -9.46
CA ALA A 74 11.74 9.88 -10.71
C ALA A 74 10.22 9.66 -10.65
N ILE A 75 9.77 8.67 -9.89
CA ILE A 75 8.38 8.29 -9.77
C ILE A 75 7.88 8.20 -8.32
N ARG A 76 6.56 8.28 -8.19
CA ARG A 76 5.80 7.76 -7.05
C ARG A 76 5.06 6.50 -7.52
N LEU A 77 5.53 5.33 -7.10
CA LEU A 77 4.97 4.04 -7.45
C LEU A 77 3.83 3.66 -6.51
N LEU A 78 2.70 3.23 -7.05
CA LEU A 78 1.61 2.56 -6.34
C LEU A 78 1.48 1.14 -6.89
N LEU A 79 1.62 0.13 -6.03
CA LEU A 79 1.31 -1.26 -6.36
C LEU A 79 -0.15 -1.54 -5.99
N VAL A 80 -0.96 -1.88 -6.98
CA VAL A 80 -2.39 -2.10 -6.82
C VAL A 80 -2.70 -3.56 -7.17
N ASP A 81 -2.87 -4.39 -6.15
CA ASP A 81 -3.31 -5.74 -6.39
C ASP A 81 -4.75 -5.73 -6.91
N THR A 82 -4.96 -6.47 -8.00
CA THR A 82 -6.23 -6.53 -8.72
C THR A 82 -6.68 -8.00 -8.73
N PRO A 83 -7.31 -8.49 -7.65
CA PRO A 83 -7.56 -9.91 -7.43
C PRO A 83 -8.67 -10.42 -8.35
N ILE A 84 -8.30 -11.09 -9.44
CA ILE A 84 -9.22 -11.62 -10.45
C ILE A 84 -9.46 -13.13 -10.24
N TYR A 85 -8.44 -13.87 -9.78
CA TYR A 85 -8.50 -15.31 -9.60
C TYR A 85 -8.96 -15.70 -8.19
N ARG A 86 -9.46 -16.93 -8.05
CA ARG A 86 -10.05 -17.46 -6.81
C ARG A 86 -9.21 -17.23 -5.56
N TYR A 87 -7.89 -17.39 -5.67
CA TYR A 87 -6.97 -17.29 -4.52
C TYR A 87 -6.22 -15.95 -4.44
N SER A 88 -6.39 -15.07 -5.40
CA SER A 88 -5.73 -13.76 -5.42
C SER A 88 -5.99 -12.92 -4.17
N PRO A 89 -7.22 -12.88 -3.61
CA PRO A 89 -7.47 -12.12 -2.37
C PRO A 89 -6.67 -12.64 -1.17
N LEU A 90 -6.39 -13.94 -1.11
CA LEU A 90 -5.55 -14.53 -0.06
C LEU A 90 -4.11 -14.01 -0.16
N TYR A 91 -3.53 -14.01 -1.36
CA TYR A 91 -2.17 -13.56 -1.62
C TYR A 91 -2.01 -12.06 -1.35
N SER A 92 -2.92 -11.24 -1.87
CA SER A 92 -2.94 -9.80 -1.61
C SER A 92 -3.01 -9.49 -0.11
N ARG A 93 -3.78 -10.26 0.65
CA ARG A 93 -3.88 -10.12 2.11
C ARG A 93 -2.53 -10.39 2.78
N TYR A 94 -1.85 -11.50 2.44
CA TYR A 94 -0.56 -11.83 3.02
C TYR A 94 0.56 -10.88 2.59
N PHE A 95 0.51 -10.36 1.37
CA PHE A 95 1.37 -9.26 0.96
C PHE A 95 1.21 -8.04 1.90
N LEU A 96 -0.03 -7.61 2.15
CA LEU A 96 -0.32 -6.49 3.05
C LEU A 96 0.12 -6.77 4.50
N TYR A 97 0.01 -8.01 4.96
CA TYR A 97 0.50 -8.42 6.28
C TYR A 97 2.03 -8.32 6.39
N ALA A 98 2.75 -8.72 5.34
CA ALA A 98 4.20 -8.66 5.29
C ALA A 98 4.73 -7.22 5.24
N ILE A 99 4.15 -6.35 4.39
CA ILE A 99 4.59 -4.96 4.24
C ILE A 99 4.30 -4.11 5.49
N ARG A 100 3.37 -4.52 6.34
CA ARG A 100 3.14 -3.88 7.63
C ARG A 100 4.34 -4.02 8.57
N GLN A 101 5.06 -5.13 8.50
CA GLN A 101 6.27 -5.37 9.29
C GLN A 101 7.48 -4.66 8.70
N ASN A 102 7.63 -4.71 7.38
CA ASN A 102 8.74 -4.08 6.69
C ASN A 102 8.28 -3.55 5.33
N ASN A 103 8.22 -2.23 5.21
CA ASN A 103 7.79 -1.53 4.00
C ASN A 103 8.97 -1.01 3.14
N ALA A 104 10.17 -1.58 3.32
CA ALA A 104 11.31 -1.23 2.48
C ALA A 104 11.13 -1.77 1.05
N LEU A 105 11.52 -0.98 0.06
CA LEU A 105 11.34 -1.29 -1.37
C LEU A 105 11.89 -2.67 -1.76
N GLU A 106 13.07 -3.02 -1.28
CA GLU A 106 13.67 -4.34 -1.55
C GLU A 106 12.88 -5.49 -0.92
N HIS A 107 12.34 -5.26 0.29
CA HIS A 107 11.55 -6.27 0.98
C HIS A 107 10.23 -6.55 0.27
N ILE A 108 9.54 -5.52 -0.19
CA ILE A 108 8.25 -5.71 -0.86
C ILE A 108 8.38 -6.48 -2.16
N PHE A 109 9.41 -6.21 -2.98
CA PHE A 109 9.65 -6.98 -4.19
C PHE A 109 10.04 -8.42 -3.87
N ARG A 110 10.87 -8.65 -2.85
CA ARG A 110 11.15 -10.01 -2.36
C ARG A 110 9.88 -10.76 -1.95
N VAL A 111 8.95 -10.11 -1.24
CA VAL A 111 7.67 -10.73 -0.86
C VAL A 111 6.82 -11.01 -2.09
N ARG A 112 6.78 -10.10 -3.07
CA ARG A 112 6.08 -10.31 -4.32
C ARG A 112 6.62 -11.51 -5.09
N ASP A 113 7.94 -11.63 -5.24
CA ASP A 113 8.59 -12.75 -5.92
C ASP A 113 8.22 -14.09 -5.28
N ILE A 114 8.29 -14.18 -3.94
CA ILE A 114 7.91 -15.38 -3.19
C ILE A 114 6.44 -15.74 -3.42
N LEU A 115 5.54 -14.76 -3.42
CA LEU A 115 4.11 -14.99 -3.66
C LEU A 115 3.85 -15.37 -5.13
N ILE A 116 4.53 -14.75 -6.09
CA ILE A 116 4.45 -15.11 -7.50
C ILE A 116 4.94 -16.54 -7.74
N GLU A 117 6.08 -16.93 -7.17
CA GLU A 117 6.59 -18.30 -7.20
C GLU A 117 5.57 -19.28 -6.61
N ALA A 118 5.02 -18.94 -5.44
CA ALA A 118 4.01 -19.76 -4.78
C ALA A 118 2.71 -19.92 -5.58
N SER A 119 2.32 -18.91 -6.37
CA SER A 119 1.10 -18.95 -7.18
C SER A 119 1.12 -20.00 -8.30
N ILE A 120 2.28 -20.52 -8.64
CA ILE A 120 2.47 -21.59 -9.64
C ILE A 120 2.11 -22.96 -9.03
N ASN A 121 2.30 -23.11 -7.71
CA ASN A 121 1.97 -24.34 -7.01
C ASN A 121 0.47 -24.39 -6.68
N LYS A 122 -0.24 -25.34 -7.30
CA LYS A 122 -1.70 -25.51 -7.14
C LYS A 122 -2.13 -25.83 -5.70
N GLU A 123 -1.20 -26.24 -4.84
CA GLU A 123 -1.49 -26.56 -3.44
C GLU A 123 -1.41 -25.34 -2.51
N MET A 124 -0.81 -24.23 -2.94
CA MET A 124 -0.62 -23.00 -2.15
C MET A 124 -1.90 -22.16 -2.07
N THR A 125 -2.97 -22.74 -1.51
CA THR A 125 -4.33 -22.19 -1.56
C THR A 125 -4.95 -21.92 -0.20
N THR A 126 -4.19 -22.11 0.89
CA THR A 126 -4.70 -21.90 2.25
C THR A 126 -3.79 -20.95 3.05
N PRO A 127 -4.32 -20.26 4.08
CA PRO A 127 -3.54 -19.45 4.99
C PRO A 127 -2.33 -20.17 5.57
N GLU A 128 -2.53 -21.40 6.07
CA GLU A 128 -1.50 -22.18 6.77
C GLU A 128 -0.30 -22.49 5.86
N ARG A 129 -0.57 -22.72 4.57
CA ARG A 129 0.50 -22.97 3.57
C ARG A 129 1.31 -21.72 3.28
N ILE A 130 0.65 -20.56 3.16
CA ILE A 130 1.37 -19.28 2.96
C ILE A 130 2.15 -18.92 4.22
N GLU A 131 1.62 -19.16 5.40
CA GLU A 131 2.31 -18.94 6.67
C GLU A 131 3.55 -19.84 6.83
N ALA A 132 3.42 -21.11 6.44
CA ALA A 132 4.55 -22.04 6.41
C ALA A 132 5.64 -21.57 5.44
N LEU A 133 5.26 -21.13 4.23
CA LEU A 133 6.17 -20.55 3.24
C LEU A 133 6.87 -19.30 3.79
N PHE A 134 6.13 -18.37 4.39
CA PHE A 134 6.70 -17.16 4.97
C PHE A 134 7.70 -17.46 6.08
N ARG A 135 7.40 -18.45 6.93
CA ARG A 135 8.32 -18.91 7.96
C ARG A 135 9.59 -19.50 7.36
N GLU A 136 9.46 -20.37 6.35
CA GLU A 136 10.59 -20.98 5.63
C GLU A 136 11.48 -19.90 4.97
N ARG A 137 10.87 -18.90 4.33
CA ARG A 137 11.57 -17.82 3.62
C ARG A 137 11.99 -16.66 4.52
N GLY A 138 11.73 -16.73 5.84
CA GLY A 138 12.08 -15.67 6.79
C GLY A 138 11.32 -14.37 6.56
N ILE A 139 10.05 -14.44 6.13
CA ILE A 139 9.16 -13.30 5.97
C ILE A 139 8.35 -13.11 7.24
N ALA A 140 8.61 -12.03 7.94
CA ALA A 140 7.77 -11.61 9.07
C ALA A 140 6.47 -10.97 8.56
N TYR A 141 5.36 -11.22 9.24
CA TYR A 141 4.07 -10.64 8.91
C TYR A 141 3.26 -10.30 10.18
N SER A 142 2.31 -9.38 10.06
CA SER A 142 1.34 -9.04 11.12
C SER A 142 -0.06 -9.08 10.56
N VAL A 143 -0.92 -9.89 11.19
CA VAL A 143 -2.34 -9.92 10.87
C VAL A 143 -3.01 -8.61 11.30
N TRP A 144 -3.82 -8.05 10.42
CA TRP A 144 -4.62 -6.85 10.64
C TRP A 144 -5.80 -6.82 9.66
N ASP A 145 -6.72 -5.87 9.78
CA ASP A 145 -7.82 -5.72 8.83
C ASP A 145 -7.36 -4.94 7.59
N PRO A 146 -7.12 -5.59 6.43
CA PRO A 146 -6.68 -4.94 5.22
C PRO A 146 -7.82 -4.31 4.40
N LYS A 147 -9.07 -4.40 4.90
CA LYS A 147 -10.24 -3.91 4.18
C LYS A 147 -10.09 -2.47 3.66
N PRO A 148 -9.59 -1.49 4.43
CA PRO A 148 -9.43 -0.14 3.92
C PRO A 148 -8.45 -0.02 2.75
N VAL A 149 -7.43 -0.89 2.66
CA VAL A 149 -6.54 -0.93 1.50
C VAL A 149 -7.23 -1.56 0.30
N PHE A 150 -7.98 -2.64 0.49
CA PHE A 150 -8.80 -3.22 -0.58
C PHE A 150 -9.86 -2.25 -1.11
N ASP A 151 -10.51 -1.49 -0.22
CA ASP A 151 -11.47 -0.45 -0.63
C ASP A 151 -10.76 0.60 -1.52
N ARG A 152 -9.54 0.99 -1.17
CA ARG A 152 -8.74 1.92 -1.98
C ARG A 152 -8.28 1.30 -3.31
N TYR A 153 -7.91 0.01 -3.34
CA TYR A 153 -7.62 -0.69 -4.59
C TYR A 153 -8.83 -0.66 -5.53
N ASN A 154 -10.01 -1.00 -5.02
CA ASN A 154 -11.25 -0.97 -5.79
C ASN A 154 -11.58 0.44 -6.32
N ALA A 155 -11.35 1.48 -5.51
CA ALA A 155 -11.52 2.86 -5.94
C ALA A 155 -10.58 3.23 -7.09
N LEU A 156 -9.30 2.86 -7.00
CA LEU A 156 -8.29 3.10 -8.05
C LEU A 156 -8.60 2.29 -9.32
N ILE A 157 -8.98 1.03 -9.20
CA ILE A 157 -9.40 0.18 -10.33
C ILE A 157 -10.57 0.81 -11.08
N THR A 158 -11.54 1.35 -10.33
CA THR A 158 -12.71 2.03 -10.91
C THR A 158 -12.33 3.38 -11.54
N GLU A 159 -11.54 4.20 -10.83
CA GLU A 159 -11.09 5.52 -11.30
C GLU A 159 -10.30 5.42 -12.61
N ASP A 160 -9.42 4.42 -12.70
CA ASP A 160 -8.55 4.22 -13.86
C ASP A 160 -9.18 3.29 -14.91
N MET A 161 -10.44 2.86 -14.69
CA MET A 161 -11.22 1.98 -15.60
C MET A 161 -10.44 0.71 -16.00
N ILE A 162 -9.75 0.08 -15.05
CA ILE A 162 -8.95 -1.11 -15.29
C ILE A 162 -9.85 -2.30 -15.63
N LYS A 163 -9.61 -2.92 -16.79
CA LYS A 163 -10.39 -4.06 -17.30
C LYS A 163 -9.58 -5.35 -17.44
N ALA A 164 -8.27 -5.26 -17.35
CA ALA A 164 -7.35 -6.38 -17.51
C ALA A 164 -6.07 -6.18 -16.70
N THR A 165 -5.36 -7.26 -16.40
CA THR A 165 -4.01 -7.26 -15.83
C THR A 165 -3.04 -7.98 -16.76
N PRO A 166 -1.78 -7.52 -16.84
CA PRO A 166 -1.24 -6.33 -16.21
C PRO A 166 -1.69 -5.04 -16.91
N SER A 167 -1.94 -4.00 -16.10
CA SER A 167 -2.14 -2.64 -16.58
C SER A 167 -1.25 -1.67 -15.80
N CYS A 168 -0.82 -0.59 -16.45
CA CYS A 168 -0.04 0.46 -15.82
C CYS A 168 -0.62 1.83 -16.21
N VAL A 169 -0.87 2.67 -15.21
CA VAL A 169 -1.30 4.05 -15.42
C VAL A 169 -0.17 4.99 -15.03
N VAL A 170 0.27 5.80 -15.99
CA VAL A 170 1.28 6.84 -15.77
C VAL A 170 0.59 8.18 -15.75
N ILE A 171 0.81 8.95 -14.69
CA ILE A 171 0.26 10.29 -14.52
C ILE A 171 1.39 11.30 -14.45
N ARG A 172 1.48 12.18 -15.45
CA ARG A 172 2.48 13.25 -15.54
C ARG A 172 1.77 14.57 -15.85
N ASN A 173 2.04 15.61 -15.08
CA ASN A 173 1.43 16.94 -15.27
C ASN A 173 -0.12 16.92 -15.37
N GLY A 174 -0.76 16.05 -14.57
CA GLY A 174 -2.21 15.86 -14.57
C GLY A 174 -2.77 15.03 -15.74
N GLN A 175 -1.96 14.65 -16.69
CA GLN A 175 -2.36 13.78 -17.81
C GLN A 175 -2.18 12.31 -17.45
N LYS A 176 -3.23 11.50 -17.66
CA LYS A 176 -3.22 10.05 -17.48
C LYS A 176 -3.00 9.35 -18.81
N LYS A 177 -2.13 8.33 -18.81
CA LYS A 177 -1.98 7.40 -19.93
C LYS A 177 -1.95 5.97 -19.38
N THR A 178 -2.78 5.10 -19.97
CA THR A 178 -2.89 3.69 -19.58
C THR A 178 -2.19 2.81 -20.62
N PHE A 179 -1.42 1.84 -20.12
CA PHE A 179 -0.72 0.83 -20.89
C PHE A 179 -1.19 -0.55 -20.43
N VAL A 180 -1.42 -1.48 -21.37
CA VAL A 180 -1.95 -2.81 -21.09
C VAL A 180 -1.05 -3.88 -21.72
N GLY A 181 -0.66 -4.86 -20.90
CA GLY A 181 0.25 -5.92 -21.32
C GLY A 181 1.72 -5.62 -21.05
N GLY A 182 2.48 -6.70 -20.77
CA GLY A 182 3.88 -6.59 -20.33
C GLY A 182 4.79 -5.77 -21.24
N PRO A 183 4.85 -6.02 -22.55
CA PRO A 183 5.73 -5.27 -23.45
C PRO A 183 5.45 -3.76 -23.47
N GLU A 184 4.18 -3.36 -23.51
CA GLU A 184 3.80 -1.94 -23.52
C GLU A 184 4.17 -1.25 -22.19
N ILE A 185 3.95 -1.96 -21.08
CA ILE A 185 4.28 -1.46 -19.73
C ILE A 185 5.79 -1.28 -19.60
N ILE A 186 6.58 -2.28 -19.99
CA ILE A 186 8.05 -2.23 -19.93
C ILE A 186 8.58 -1.04 -20.73
N ASN A 187 8.09 -0.84 -21.96
CA ASN A 187 8.50 0.27 -22.81
C ASN A 187 8.13 1.62 -22.17
N ALA A 188 6.89 1.77 -21.70
CA ALA A 188 6.44 2.99 -21.05
C ALA A 188 7.25 3.35 -19.80
N LEU A 189 7.65 2.35 -19.01
CA LEU A 189 8.49 2.57 -17.83
C LEU A 189 9.93 2.94 -18.20
N LYS A 190 10.49 2.35 -19.27
CA LYS A 190 11.82 2.73 -19.79
C LYS A 190 11.88 4.18 -20.26
N ASP A 191 10.78 4.70 -20.80
CA ASP A 191 10.68 6.12 -21.22
C ASP A 191 10.67 7.11 -20.05
N LEU A 192 10.62 6.62 -18.79
CA LEU A 192 10.71 7.42 -17.57
C LEU A 192 12.11 7.44 -16.95
N THR A 193 13.05 6.63 -17.47
CA THR A 193 14.42 6.48 -16.93
C THR A 193 15.34 7.67 -17.28
#